data_1bb2567b8a4c43f7b75aea77451a2f34
#
_entry.id   1bb2567b8a4c43f7b75aea77451a2f34
#
_cell.length_a   1.000
_cell.length_b   1.000
_cell.length_c   1.000
_cell.angle_alpha   90.00
_cell.angle_beta   90.00
_cell.angle_gamma   90.00
#
_symmetry.space_group_name_H-M   'P 1'
#
loop_
_entity.id
_entity.type
_entity.pdbx_description
1 polymer ?
#
loop_
_entity_poly.entity_id
_entity_poly.type
_entity_poly.pdbx_seq_one_letter_code
_entity_poly.pdbx_strand_id
1 'polypeptide(L)'
;MKMAKIVVDVMLKPEILDPQGVAVSAALPRLGFNFAKSVRQGKRFEIEVEGDATPAQLAEVEKAAEKLLANPVIETFTVRVEK
;
A
#
# COMPACT_ATOMS: atom_id res chain seq x y z
N MET A 1 -8.18 -23.57 12.14
CA MET A 1 -8.44 -23.21 10.74
C MET A 1 -7.27 -22.43 10.18
N LYS A 2 -6.86 -22.77 8.98
CA LYS A 2 -5.78 -22.07 8.31
C LYS A 2 -6.33 -20.85 7.61
N MET A 3 -5.67 -19.72 7.79
CA MET A 3 -6.02 -18.46 7.13
C MET A 3 -4.78 -17.90 6.46
N ALA A 4 -4.95 -17.30 5.31
CA ALA A 4 -3.89 -16.57 4.63
C ALA A 4 -4.33 -15.13 4.45
N LYS A 5 -3.37 -14.23 4.26
CA LYS A 5 -3.64 -12.83 3.95
C LYS A 5 -3.14 -12.52 2.55
N ILE A 6 -3.97 -11.84 1.80
CA ILE A 6 -3.54 -11.20 0.57
C ILE A 6 -3.37 -9.72 0.90
N VAL A 7 -2.16 -9.21 0.69
CA VAL A 7 -1.81 -7.84 1.06
C VAL A 7 -1.69 -7.01 -0.20
N VAL A 8 -2.37 -5.88 -0.21
CA VAL A 8 -2.26 -4.89 -1.29
C VAL A 8 -1.63 -3.64 -0.70
N ASP A 9 -0.44 -3.29 -1.19
CA ASP A 9 0.23 -2.06 -0.80
C ASP A 9 0.06 -1.04 -1.92
N VAL A 10 -0.44 0.14 -1.58
CA VAL A 10 -0.76 1.21 -2.54
C VAL A 10 0.09 2.43 -2.21
N MET A 11 0.79 2.96 -3.22
CA MET A 11 1.61 4.16 -3.08
C MET A 11 1.29 5.12 -4.21
N LEU A 12 1.44 6.42 -3.95
CA LEU A 12 1.40 7.41 -5.02
C LEU A 12 2.59 7.19 -5.95
N LYS A 13 2.39 7.42 -7.24
CA LYS A 13 3.47 7.36 -8.22
C LYS A 13 4.57 8.35 -7.83
N PRO A 14 5.86 8.03 -8.10
CA PRO A 14 6.95 8.91 -7.68
C PRO A 14 6.84 10.35 -8.17
N GLU A 15 6.25 10.56 -9.34
CA GLU A 15 6.10 11.90 -9.94
C GLU A 15 4.92 12.69 -9.35
N ILE A 16 4.07 12.05 -8.55
CA ILE A 16 2.90 12.70 -7.96
C ILE A 16 3.28 13.25 -6.58
N LEU A 17 2.88 14.49 -6.32
CA LEU A 17 3.09 15.11 -5.02
C LEU A 17 2.32 14.37 -3.93
N ASP A 18 2.98 14.09 -2.82
CA ASP A 18 2.42 13.42 -1.66
C ASP A 18 2.28 14.42 -0.51
N PRO A 19 1.11 15.10 -0.39
CA PRO A 19 0.96 16.12 0.67
C PRO A 19 1.13 15.56 2.07
N GLN A 20 0.70 14.30 2.30
CA GLN A 20 0.84 13.68 3.61
C GLN A 20 2.31 13.42 3.93
N GLY A 21 3.05 12.89 2.96
CA GLY A 21 4.48 12.65 3.12
C GLY A 21 5.24 13.94 3.36
N VAL A 22 4.91 15.00 2.64
CA VAL A 22 5.52 16.32 2.85
C VAL A 22 5.25 16.83 4.26
N ALA A 23 4.01 16.71 4.74
CA ALA A 23 3.66 17.16 6.10
C ALA A 23 4.42 16.38 7.16
N VAL A 24 4.54 15.06 7.02
CA VAL A 24 5.30 14.23 7.96
C VAL A 24 6.77 14.61 7.91
N SER A 25 7.34 14.78 6.73
CA SER A 25 8.73 15.14 6.54
C SER A 25 9.05 16.48 7.23
N ALA A 26 8.14 17.45 7.15
CA ALA A 26 8.32 18.74 7.80
C ALA A 26 8.21 18.66 9.31
N ALA A 27 7.40 17.73 9.82
CA ALA A 27 7.19 17.58 11.28
C ALA A 27 8.35 16.87 11.98
N LEU A 28 9.05 15.95 11.29
CA LEU A 28 10.09 15.14 11.92
C LEU A 28 11.21 15.96 12.56
N PRO A 29 11.80 16.98 11.90
CA PRO A 29 12.84 17.78 12.55
C PRO A 29 12.35 18.49 13.81
N ARG A 30 11.09 18.91 13.85
CA ARG A 30 10.54 19.58 15.04
C ARG A 30 10.44 18.65 16.24
N LEU A 31 10.44 17.34 15.99
CA LEU A 31 10.42 16.32 17.04
C LEU A 31 11.80 15.76 17.35
N GLY A 32 12.84 16.30 16.71
CA GLY A 32 14.21 15.86 16.94
C GLY A 32 14.72 14.80 15.97
N PHE A 33 13.95 14.44 14.95
CA PHE A 33 14.35 13.43 13.97
C PHE A 33 14.85 14.13 12.71
N ASN A 34 16.17 14.25 12.58
CA ASN A 34 16.78 15.07 11.53
C ASN A 34 17.44 14.28 10.40
N PHE A 35 17.24 12.96 10.36
CA PHE A 35 17.94 12.09 9.42
C PHE A 35 17.15 11.80 8.13
N ALA A 36 15.86 12.09 8.11
CA ALA A 36 15.00 11.74 6.98
C ALA A 36 15.13 12.79 5.87
N LYS A 37 15.41 12.33 4.65
CA LYS A 37 15.48 13.21 3.48
C LYS A 37 14.12 13.42 2.85
N SER A 38 13.27 12.40 2.90
CA SER A 38 11.93 12.47 2.37
C SER A 38 11.06 11.41 3.04
N VAL A 39 9.76 11.63 2.98
CA VAL A 39 8.78 10.68 3.51
C VAL A 39 7.70 10.49 2.45
N ARG A 40 7.34 9.25 2.21
CA ARG A 40 6.23 8.89 1.32
C ARG A 40 5.22 8.11 2.13
N GLN A 41 3.95 8.42 1.96
CA GLN A 41 2.87 7.73 2.64
C GLN A 41 2.04 6.95 1.64
N GLY A 42 1.66 5.75 2.02
CA GLY A 42 0.76 4.92 1.22
C GLY A 42 -0.29 4.29 2.12
N LYS A 43 -0.98 3.31 1.57
CA LYS A 43 -1.99 2.56 2.33
C LYS A 43 -1.82 1.07 2.06
N ARG A 44 -2.26 0.28 3.02
CA ARG A 44 -2.17 -1.18 2.98
C ARG A 44 -3.53 -1.79 3.24
N PHE A 45 -3.93 -2.72 2.40
CA PHE A 45 -5.14 -3.50 2.59
C PHE A 45 -4.75 -4.94 2.90
N GLU A 46 -5.38 -5.52 3.90
CA GLU A 46 -5.17 -6.92 4.28
C GLU A 46 -6.48 -7.66 4.08
N ILE A 47 -6.46 -8.62 3.18
CA ILE A 47 -7.64 -9.40 2.83
C ILE A 47 -7.42 -10.83 3.34
N GLU A 48 -8.23 -11.26 4.31
CA GLU A 48 -8.12 -12.61 4.84
C GLU A 48 -8.93 -13.58 4.00
N VAL A 49 -8.34 -14.71 3.71
CA VAL A 49 -9.00 -15.79 2.96
C VAL A 49 -8.85 -17.10 3.74
N GLU A 50 -9.84 -17.99 3.61
CA GLU A 50 -9.76 -19.30 4.25
C GLU A 50 -8.81 -20.20 3.48
N GLY A 51 -7.95 -20.92 4.22
CA GLY A 51 -6.96 -21.81 3.63
C GLY A 51 -5.86 -21.02 2.95
N ASP A 52 -5.32 -21.58 1.87
CA ASP A 52 -4.27 -20.93 1.08
C ASP A 52 -4.88 -19.99 0.05
N ALA A 53 -4.20 -18.88 -0.22
CA ALA A 53 -4.61 -18.00 -1.31
C ALA A 53 -4.36 -18.70 -2.65
N THR A 54 -5.39 -18.75 -3.50
CA THR A 54 -5.29 -19.40 -4.80
C THR A 54 -4.86 -18.40 -5.88
N PRO A 55 -4.28 -18.88 -7.00
CA PRO A 55 -3.96 -17.99 -8.12
C PRO A 55 -5.21 -17.25 -8.65
N ALA A 56 -6.37 -17.89 -8.64
CA ALA A 56 -7.62 -17.25 -9.06
C ALA A 56 -7.98 -16.09 -8.12
N GLN A 57 -7.82 -16.28 -6.81
CA GLN A 57 -8.08 -15.24 -5.84
C GLN A 57 -7.11 -14.07 -6.00
N LEU A 58 -5.83 -14.36 -6.24
CA LEU A 58 -4.85 -13.31 -6.48
C LEU A 58 -5.19 -12.49 -7.71
N ALA A 59 -5.62 -13.12 -8.79
CA ALA A 59 -6.03 -12.42 -10.00
C ALA A 59 -7.25 -11.53 -9.75
N GLU A 60 -8.20 -12.00 -8.96
CA GLU A 60 -9.38 -11.21 -8.60
C GLU A 60 -9.02 -10.01 -7.72
N VAL A 61 -8.08 -10.20 -6.80
CA VAL A 61 -7.62 -9.10 -5.94
C VAL A 61 -6.90 -8.03 -6.76
N GLU A 62 -6.13 -8.43 -7.77
CA GLU A 62 -5.52 -7.46 -8.68
C GLU A 62 -6.54 -6.61 -9.40
N LYS A 63 -7.62 -7.23 -9.87
CA LYS A 63 -8.72 -6.49 -10.50
C LYS A 63 -9.42 -5.55 -9.51
N ALA A 64 -9.65 -6.02 -8.29
CA ALA A 64 -10.25 -5.20 -7.25
C ALA A 64 -9.36 -4.02 -6.89
N ALA A 65 -8.04 -4.24 -6.85
CA ALA A 65 -7.08 -3.16 -6.56
C ALA A 65 -7.16 -2.06 -7.61
N GLU A 66 -7.21 -2.44 -8.89
CA GLU A 66 -7.33 -1.46 -9.98
C GLU A 66 -8.64 -0.67 -9.93
N LYS A 67 -9.74 -1.36 -9.58
CA LYS A 67 -11.08 -0.76 -9.68
C LYS A 67 -11.53 -0.04 -8.42
N LEU A 68 -11.01 -0.45 -7.26
CA LEU A 68 -11.53 0.02 -5.99
C LEU A 68 -10.46 0.52 -5.02
N LEU A 69 -9.36 -0.25 -4.86
CA LEU A 69 -8.41 0.00 -3.78
C LEU A 69 -7.39 1.09 -4.14
N ALA A 70 -7.05 1.21 -5.40
CA ALA A 70 -6.08 2.18 -5.88
C ALA A 70 -6.66 2.98 -7.02
N ASN A 71 -6.18 4.23 -7.16
CA ASN A 71 -6.50 5.06 -8.32
C ASN A 71 -5.33 4.93 -9.31
N PRO A 72 -5.47 4.15 -10.40
CA PRO A 72 -4.33 3.86 -11.29
C PRO A 72 -3.79 5.08 -12.03
N VAL A 73 -4.52 6.19 -12.03
CA VAL A 73 -4.03 7.44 -12.63
C VAL A 73 -2.87 8.02 -11.81
N ILE A 74 -2.96 7.94 -10.47
CA ILE A 74 -1.99 8.57 -9.58
C ILE A 74 -1.28 7.58 -8.65
N GLU A 75 -1.73 6.33 -8.58
CA GLU A 75 -1.21 5.35 -7.63
C GLU A 75 -0.71 4.09 -8.33
N THR A 76 0.26 3.44 -7.71
CA THR A 76 0.69 2.09 -8.07
C THR A 76 0.35 1.16 -6.92
N PHE A 77 0.28 -0.14 -7.21
CA PHE A 77 0.02 -1.11 -6.15
C PHE A 77 0.80 -2.39 -6.39
N THR A 78 1.02 -3.13 -5.32
CA THR A 78 1.57 -4.48 -5.37
C THR A 78 0.66 -5.41 -4.60
N VAL A 79 0.59 -6.66 -5.04
CA VAL A 79 -0.22 -7.71 -4.41
C VAL A 79 0.72 -8.84 -4.01
N ARG A 80 0.61 -9.29 -2.76
CA ARG A 80 1.43 -10.40 -2.26
C ARG A 80 0.65 -11.21 -1.24
N VAL A 81 1.12 -12.42 -1.00
CA VAL A 81 0.52 -13.32 0.00
C VAL A 81 1.40 -13.31 1.25
N GLU A 82 0.76 -13.15 2.39
CA GLU A 82 1.39 -13.28 3.70
C GLU A 82 0.75 -14.45 4.44
N LYS A 83 1.56 -15.35 4.90
CA LYS A 83 1.07 -16.52 5.63
C LYS A 83 1.05 -16.31 7.14
#